data_c224afce276b010f1764957724e00d5f
#
_entry.id   c224afce276b010f1764957724e00d5f
#
_cell.length_a   1.000
_cell.length_b   1.000
_cell.length_c   1.000
_cell.angle_alpha   90.00
_cell.angle_beta   90.00
_cell.angle_gamma   90.00
#
_symmetry.space_group_name_H-M   'P 1'
#
loop_
_entity.id
_entity.type
_entity.pdbx_description
1 polymer ?
#
loop_
_entity_poly.entity_id
_entity_poly.type
_entity_poly.pdbx_seq_one_letter_code
_entity_poly.pdbx_strand_id
1 'polypeptide(L)'
;KSVSRGLGDVYKRQIYKNIYSSLDEVGDKEFDLIIICSRQKSVPDKINEASKQYPSSIITEISSSKNFLKKYNMPENFISSHPICGSHNTGPQYSDGELFKNKEVIVISNPNKFLSEKIELFWNSIGAKVTYMDIDEHNKIYAFLSHFPHYFSFIYKKILEEEKIDYKRLSGDSLKEILRLSESDKDLWNEIFSDNKENLDFLVEKVNKYLK
;
A
#
# COMPACT_ATOMS: atom_id res chain seq x y z
N LYS A 1 -18.15 -11.68 -14.24
CA LYS A 1 -18.72 -10.80 -13.21
C LYS A 1 -18.55 -11.44 -11.84
N SER A 2 -17.48 -11.16 -11.14
CA SER A 2 -17.42 -11.50 -9.72
C SER A 2 -18.03 -10.34 -8.95
N VAL A 3 -19.31 -10.44 -8.70
CA VAL A 3 -19.97 -9.60 -7.69
C VAL A 3 -19.81 -10.36 -6.39
N SER A 4 -18.81 -10.02 -5.60
CA SER A 4 -18.79 -10.42 -4.19
C SER A 4 -19.88 -9.64 -3.44
N ARG A 5 -21.12 -10.02 -3.64
CA ARG A 5 -22.26 -9.58 -2.82
C ARG A 5 -22.22 -10.42 -1.55
N GLY A 6 -21.33 -10.08 -0.63
CA GLY A 6 -21.22 -10.74 0.66
C GLY A 6 -21.45 -9.77 1.80
N LEU A 7 -21.32 -10.26 3.03
CA LEU A 7 -21.39 -9.50 4.28
C LEU A 7 -20.62 -8.17 4.25
N GLY A 8 -19.53 -8.07 3.46
CA GLY A 8 -18.76 -6.86 3.26
C GLY A 8 -19.54 -5.69 2.64
N ASP A 9 -20.45 -5.95 1.70
CA ASP A 9 -21.24 -4.88 1.06
C ASP A 9 -22.31 -4.34 2.02
N VAL A 10 -22.89 -5.22 2.83
CA VAL A 10 -23.87 -4.81 3.87
C VAL A 10 -23.16 -3.96 4.93
N TYR A 11 -21.97 -4.36 5.37
CA TYR A 11 -21.20 -3.62 6.36
C TYR A 11 -20.74 -2.25 5.84
N LYS A 12 -20.27 -2.17 4.59
CA LYS A 12 -19.91 -0.90 3.95
C LYS A 12 -21.08 0.08 3.93
N ARG A 13 -22.29 -0.39 3.56
CA ARG A 13 -23.50 0.45 3.53
C ARG A 13 -23.95 0.97 4.90
N GLN A 14 -23.54 0.31 5.98
CA GLN A 14 -23.81 0.78 7.35
C GLN A 14 -22.88 1.93 7.77
N ILE A 15 -21.65 1.96 7.23
CA ILE A 15 -20.61 2.95 7.58
C ILE A 15 -20.65 4.16 6.65
N TYR A 16 -20.83 3.94 5.34
CA TYR A 16 -20.77 4.99 4.33
C TYR A 16 -22.17 5.42 3.87
N LYS A 17 -22.42 6.73 3.84
CA LYS A 17 -23.69 7.28 3.33
C LYS A 17 -23.87 7.06 1.83
N ASN A 18 -22.78 7.14 1.07
CA ASN A 18 -22.78 7.05 -0.39
C ASN A 18 -21.80 5.97 -0.84
N ILE A 19 -22.29 4.98 -1.58
CA ILE A 19 -21.48 3.93 -2.21
C ILE A 19 -21.89 3.86 -3.67
N TYR A 20 -20.91 3.94 -4.55
CA TYR A 20 -21.05 3.92 -6.00
C TYR A 20 -20.27 2.76 -6.59
N SER A 21 -20.72 2.23 -7.72
CA SER A 21 -20.05 1.12 -8.43
C SER A 21 -18.96 1.62 -9.39
N SER A 22 -19.04 2.89 -9.79
CA SER A 22 -18.10 3.55 -10.71
C SER A 22 -18.00 5.05 -10.40
N LEU A 23 -16.99 5.72 -10.93
CA LEU A 23 -16.89 7.18 -10.87
C LEU A 23 -18.03 7.87 -11.63
N ASP A 24 -18.51 7.30 -12.73
CA ASP A 24 -19.63 7.85 -13.50
C ASP A 24 -20.91 7.99 -12.67
N GLU A 25 -21.16 7.04 -11.76
CA GLU A 25 -22.31 7.10 -10.85
C GLU A 25 -22.18 8.21 -9.79
N VAL A 26 -20.97 8.69 -9.53
CA VAL A 26 -20.73 9.79 -8.59
C VAL A 26 -21.21 11.13 -9.16
N GLY A 27 -21.09 11.29 -10.47
CA GLY A 27 -21.54 12.49 -11.20
C GLY A 27 -20.69 13.74 -10.89
N ASP A 28 -21.33 14.91 -10.96
CA ASP A 28 -20.67 16.23 -10.87
C ASP A 28 -20.45 16.71 -9.41
N LYS A 29 -20.26 15.78 -8.47
CA LYS A 29 -19.95 16.13 -7.09
C LYS A 29 -18.54 16.71 -7.01
N GLU A 30 -18.36 17.69 -6.14
CA GLU A 30 -17.04 18.25 -5.85
C GLU A 30 -16.42 17.54 -4.64
N PHE A 31 -15.11 17.30 -4.71
CA PHE A 31 -14.30 16.73 -3.63
C PHE A 31 -13.02 17.55 -3.45
N ASP A 32 -12.63 17.81 -2.21
CA ASP A 32 -11.34 18.41 -1.91
C ASP A 32 -10.20 17.39 -2.11
N LEU A 33 -10.47 16.13 -1.76
CA LEU A 33 -9.47 15.04 -1.79
C LEU A 33 -10.09 13.73 -2.26
N ILE A 34 -9.39 13.03 -3.15
CA ILE A 34 -9.69 11.68 -3.61
C ILE A 34 -8.52 10.77 -3.24
N ILE A 35 -8.81 9.70 -2.48
CA ILE A 35 -7.80 8.72 -2.05
C ILE A 35 -8.01 7.41 -2.81
N ILE A 36 -6.99 6.99 -3.57
CA ILE A 36 -7.01 5.75 -4.34
C ILE A 36 -6.42 4.62 -3.48
N CYS A 37 -7.28 3.67 -3.07
CA CYS A 37 -6.94 2.51 -2.25
C CYS A 37 -7.10 1.21 -3.06
N SER A 38 -6.58 1.15 -4.27
CA SER A 38 -6.70 0.00 -5.16
C SER A 38 -5.41 -0.80 -5.28
N ARG A 39 -5.47 -1.96 -5.96
CA ARG A 39 -4.26 -2.72 -6.31
C ARG A 39 -3.33 -1.86 -7.18
N GLN A 40 -2.03 -1.93 -6.91
CA GLN A 40 -1.02 -1.07 -7.50
C GLN A 40 -1.06 -1.02 -9.03
N LYS A 41 -1.25 -2.16 -9.69
CA LYS A 41 -1.33 -2.23 -11.16
C LYS A 41 -2.47 -1.42 -11.77
N SER A 42 -3.53 -1.12 -11.01
CA SER A 42 -4.68 -0.32 -11.47
C SER A 42 -4.61 1.15 -11.02
N VAL A 43 -3.63 1.52 -10.21
CA VAL A 43 -3.50 2.87 -9.65
C VAL A 43 -3.29 3.92 -10.74
N PRO A 44 -2.40 3.76 -11.73
CA PRO A 44 -2.16 4.78 -12.75
C PRO A 44 -3.42 5.14 -13.56
N ASP A 45 -4.19 4.12 -13.96
CA ASP A 45 -5.44 4.34 -14.70
C ASP A 45 -6.46 5.10 -13.86
N LYS A 46 -6.58 4.73 -12.56
CA LYS A 46 -7.48 5.39 -11.63
C LYS A 46 -7.09 6.83 -11.30
N ILE A 47 -5.79 7.12 -11.23
CA ILE A 47 -5.29 8.50 -11.10
C ILE A 47 -5.74 9.33 -12.30
N ASN A 48 -5.51 8.83 -13.50
CA ASN A 48 -5.86 9.53 -14.73
C ASN A 48 -7.38 9.72 -14.88
N GLU A 49 -8.17 8.70 -14.58
CA GLU A 49 -9.62 8.74 -14.59
C GLU A 49 -10.16 9.79 -13.60
N ALA A 50 -9.71 9.73 -12.34
CA ALA A 50 -10.13 10.67 -11.31
C ALA A 50 -9.69 12.11 -11.62
N SER A 51 -8.47 12.32 -12.15
CA SER A 51 -7.98 13.64 -12.51
C SER A 51 -8.76 14.29 -13.65
N LYS A 52 -9.19 13.50 -14.64
CA LYS A 52 -10.02 14.00 -15.73
C LYS A 52 -11.41 14.42 -15.27
N GLN A 53 -12.02 13.61 -14.39
CA GLN A 53 -13.38 13.85 -13.91
C GLN A 53 -13.42 14.94 -12.83
N TYR A 54 -12.38 15.04 -12.00
CA TYR A 54 -12.30 15.94 -10.86
C TYR A 54 -11.00 16.76 -10.88
N PRO A 55 -10.83 17.67 -11.86
CA PRO A 55 -9.56 18.39 -12.04
C PRO A 55 -9.22 19.35 -10.89
N SER A 56 -10.22 19.77 -10.11
CA SER A 56 -10.04 20.63 -8.94
C SER A 56 -9.73 19.87 -7.65
N SER A 57 -9.92 18.56 -7.63
CA SER A 57 -9.64 17.71 -6.47
C SER A 57 -8.16 17.39 -6.36
N ILE A 58 -7.64 17.28 -5.14
CA ILE A 58 -6.34 16.67 -4.90
C ILE A 58 -6.50 15.15 -4.98
N ILE A 59 -5.61 14.48 -5.70
CA ILE A 59 -5.62 13.03 -5.83
C ILE A 59 -4.39 12.47 -5.13
N THR A 60 -4.60 11.49 -4.26
CA THR A 60 -3.52 10.72 -3.64
C THR A 60 -3.76 9.21 -3.78
N GLU A 61 -2.70 8.43 -3.73
CA GLU A 61 -2.74 6.97 -3.65
C GLU A 61 -1.89 6.49 -2.48
N ILE A 62 -2.08 5.25 -2.03
CA ILE A 62 -1.48 4.74 -0.81
C ILE A 62 -0.70 3.43 -0.99
N SER A 63 -0.16 3.18 -2.17
CA SER A 63 0.62 1.96 -2.48
C SER A 63 1.91 1.87 -1.67
N SER A 64 2.33 0.65 -1.39
CA SER A 64 3.53 0.38 -0.58
C SER A 64 4.85 0.54 -1.35
N SER A 65 4.86 0.42 -2.67
CA SER A 65 6.02 0.72 -3.52
C SER A 65 5.68 1.81 -4.53
N LYS A 66 6.70 2.52 -5.05
CA LYS A 66 6.51 3.76 -5.81
C LYS A 66 7.24 3.79 -7.16
N ASN A 67 7.96 2.72 -7.58
CA ASN A 67 8.67 2.71 -8.86
C ASN A 67 7.74 2.81 -10.06
N PHE A 68 6.50 2.32 -9.94
CA PHE A 68 5.51 2.45 -11.00
C PHE A 68 5.23 3.91 -11.38
N LEU A 69 5.32 4.85 -10.42
CA LEU A 69 5.11 6.29 -10.69
C LEU A 69 6.11 6.85 -11.69
N LYS A 70 7.34 6.31 -11.73
CA LYS A 70 8.37 6.74 -12.69
C LYS A 70 8.05 6.43 -14.15
N LYS A 71 7.11 5.51 -14.38
CA LYS A 71 6.74 5.01 -15.72
C LYS A 71 5.60 5.82 -16.35
N TYR A 72 4.98 6.71 -15.58
CA TYR A 72 3.78 7.44 -16.00
C TYR A 72 3.97 8.94 -15.82
N ASN A 73 3.35 9.71 -16.71
CA ASN A 73 3.24 11.15 -16.53
C ASN A 73 2.04 11.43 -15.61
N MET A 74 2.32 11.76 -14.36
CA MET A 74 1.27 12.00 -13.36
C MET A 74 0.62 13.36 -13.56
N PRO A 75 -0.72 13.48 -13.33
CA PRO A 75 -1.42 14.77 -13.41
C PRO A 75 -0.92 15.78 -12.37
N GLU A 76 -1.09 17.07 -12.68
CA GLU A 76 -0.63 18.18 -11.83
C GLU A 76 -1.32 18.22 -10.45
N ASN A 77 -2.54 17.65 -10.31
CA ASN A 77 -3.30 17.59 -9.08
C ASN A 77 -3.04 16.29 -8.26
N PHE A 78 -2.00 15.53 -8.62
CA PHE A 78 -1.64 14.28 -7.97
C PHE A 78 -0.43 14.42 -7.03
N ILE A 79 -0.52 13.80 -5.85
CA ILE A 79 0.58 13.63 -4.89
C ILE A 79 0.48 12.26 -4.22
N SER A 80 1.57 11.52 -4.18
CA SER A 80 1.59 10.15 -3.66
C SER A 80 1.83 10.11 -2.15
N SER A 81 1.14 9.23 -1.45
CA SER A 81 1.29 8.97 -0.02
C SER A 81 1.52 7.48 0.25
N HIS A 82 2.17 7.14 1.36
CA HIS A 82 2.31 5.77 1.86
C HIS A 82 2.13 5.75 3.38
N PRO A 83 0.95 5.47 3.89
CA PRO A 83 0.73 5.28 5.32
C PRO A 83 1.44 4.01 5.82
N ILE A 84 2.28 4.17 6.84
CA ILE A 84 3.02 3.05 7.44
C ILE A 84 2.19 2.45 8.56
N CYS A 85 1.10 1.87 8.16
CA CYS A 85 0.14 1.21 9.04
C CYS A 85 -0.60 0.11 8.28
N GLY A 86 -1.25 -0.75 9.01
CA GLY A 86 -2.03 -1.85 8.46
C GLY A 86 -1.96 -3.10 9.30
N SER A 87 -2.70 -4.10 8.89
CA SER A 87 -2.66 -5.43 9.49
C SER A 87 -2.71 -6.50 8.39
N HIS A 88 -2.43 -7.74 8.77
CA HIS A 88 -2.62 -8.91 7.88
C HIS A 88 -4.09 -9.23 7.63
N ASN A 89 -5.00 -8.66 8.42
CA ASN A 89 -6.42 -8.85 8.27
C ASN A 89 -6.98 -8.02 7.12
N THR A 90 -7.98 -8.54 6.44
CA THR A 90 -8.65 -7.89 5.31
C THR A 90 -10.15 -7.74 5.57
N GLY A 91 -10.71 -6.63 5.12
CA GLY A 91 -12.14 -6.35 5.19
C GLY A 91 -12.52 -5.28 6.21
N PRO A 92 -13.70 -4.68 6.03
CA PRO A 92 -14.15 -3.52 6.81
C PRO A 92 -14.39 -3.83 8.30
N GLN A 93 -14.57 -5.09 8.66
CA GLN A 93 -14.73 -5.53 10.06
C GLN A 93 -13.46 -5.32 10.90
N TYR A 94 -12.31 -5.13 10.25
CA TYR A 94 -11.02 -4.84 10.91
C TYR A 94 -10.65 -3.36 10.83
N SER A 95 -11.60 -2.49 10.43
CA SER A 95 -11.35 -1.05 10.41
C SER A 95 -11.18 -0.52 11.84
N ASP A 96 -10.20 0.37 12.00
CA ASP A 96 -9.89 1.03 13.26
C ASP A 96 -9.80 2.54 13.02
N GLY A 97 -10.61 3.32 13.72
CA GLY A 97 -10.63 4.77 13.61
C GLY A 97 -9.33 5.45 14.07
N GLU A 98 -8.54 4.76 14.90
CA GLU A 98 -7.25 5.24 15.41
C GLU A 98 -6.04 4.71 14.60
N LEU A 99 -6.30 4.02 13.46
CA LEU A 99 -5.27 3.35 12.65
C LEU A 99 -4.07 4.23 12.31
N PHE A 100 -4.30 5.51 12.04
CA PHE A 100 -3.27 6.46 11.61
C PHE A 100 -2.61 7.23 12.76
N LYS A 101 -3.17 7.17 13.96
CA LYS A 101 -2.71 7.95 15.12
C LYS A 101 -1.26 7.62 15.50
N ASN A 102 -0.41 8.63 15.49
CA ASN A 102 1.03 8.51 15.73
C ASN A 102 1.78 7.60 14.74
N LYS A 103 1.19 7.28 13.58
CA LYS A 103 1.85 6.53 12.51
C LYS A 103 2.50 7.46 11.51
N GLU A 104 3.61 7.02 10.92
CA GLU A 104 4.25 7.73 9.82
C GLU A 104 3.42 7.57 8.53
N VAL A 105 3.36 8.66 7.78
CA VAL A 105 2.89 8.67 6.39
C VAL A 105 4.00 9.29 5.55
N ILE A 106 4.51 8.51 4.62
CA ILE A 106 5.51 9.03 3.68
C ILE A 106 4.77 9.69 2.54
N VAL A 107 5.09 10.95 2.29
CA VAL A 107 4.62 11.70 1.13
C VAL A 107 5.76 11.83 0.14
N ILE A 108 5.53 11.43 -1.10
CA ILE A 108 6.56 11.59 -2.15
C ILE A 108 6.69 13.07 -2.47
N SER A 109 7.92 13.57 -2.37
CA SER A 109 8.25 14.98 -2.59
C SER A 109 7.69 15.48 -3.93
N ASN A 110 6.98 16.58 -3.89
CA ASN A 110 6.32 17.19 -5.04
C ASN A 110 6.72 18.67 -5.15
N PRO A 111 7.05 19.20 -6.34
CA PRO A 111 7.40 20.59 -6.51
C PRO A 111 6.22 21.54 -6.24
N ASN A 112 4.99 21.07 -6.34
CA ASN A 112 3.79 21.83 -6.01
C ASN A 112 3.61 21.92 -4.51
N LYS A 113 4.01 23.03 -3.90
CA LYS A 113 3.89 23.26 -2.47
C LYS A 113 2.45 23.25 -1.96
N PHE A 114 1.49 23.69 -2.76
CA PHE A 114 0.09 23.70 -2.40
C PHE A 114 -0.42 22.26 -2.15
N LEU A 115 -0.09 21.31 -3.04
CA LEU A 115 -0.45 19.90 -2.86
C LEU A 115 0.20 19.32 -1.60
N SER A 116 1.49 19.62 -1.39
CA SER A 116 2.23 19.16 -0.21
C SER A 116 1.59 19.64 1.09
N GLU A 117 1.29 20.93 1.19
CA GLU A 117 0.65 21.50 2.38
C GLU A 117 -0.74 20.91 2.64
N LYS A 118 -1.55 20.74 1.60
CA LYS A 118 -2.91 20.19 1.74
C LYS A 118 -2.91 18.73 2.15
N ILE A 119 -2.06 17.91 1.55
CA ILE A 119 -1.98 16.48 1.91
C ILE A 119 -1.41 16.28 3.32
N GLU A 120 -0.44 17.11 3.72
CA GLU A 120 0.10 17.11 5.08
C GLU A 120 -0.95 17.49 6.11
N LEU A 121 -1.72 18.57 5.87
CA LEU A 121 -2.85 18.95 6.72
C LEU A 121 -3.87 17.83 6.86
N PHE A 122 -4.19 17.13 5.77
CA PHE A 122 -5.11 16.00 5.82
C PHE A 122 -4.58 14.89 6.74
N TRP A 123 -3.35 14.39 6.50
CA TRP A 123 -2.79 13.32 7.31
C TRP A 123 -2.61 13.68 8.77
N ASN A 124 -2.15 14.90 9.05
CA ASN A 124 -2.03 15.42 10.41
C ASN A 124 -3.40 15.52 11.11
N SER A 125 -4.47 15.87 10.39
CA SER A 125 -5.82 16.00 10.96
C SER A 125 -6.40 14.69 11.49
N ILE A 126 -5.92 13.56 10.97
CA ILE A 126 -6.29 12.19 11.43
C ILE A 126 -5.22 11.58 12.34
N GLY A 127 -4.29 12.39 12.84
CA GLY A 127 -3.32 12.01 13.87
C GLY A 127 -2.04 11.35 13.36
N ALA A 128 -1.81 11.29 12.05
CA ALA A 128 -0.58 10.79 11.46
C ALA A 128 0.56 11.83 11.55
N LYS A 129 1.79 11.37 11.30
CA LYS A 129 2.98 12.22 11.14
C LYS A 129 3.47 12.11 9.71
N VAL A 130 3.76 13.23 9.07
CA VAL A 130 4.20 13.27 7.67
C VAL A 130 5.71 13.40 7.57
N THR A 131 6.29 12.54 6.74
CA THR A 131 7.71 12.58 6.34
C THR A 131 7.80 12.61 4.82
N TYR A 132 8.61 13.52 4.26
CA TYR A 132 8.82 13.63 2.83
C TYR A 132 10.05 12.84 2.39
N MET A 133 9.92 12.13 1.28
CA MET A 133 11.02 11.39 0.64
C MET A 133 10.89 11.49 -0.87
N ASP A 134 11.98 11.35 -1.61
CA ASP A 134 11.90 11.05 -3.03
C ASP A 134 11.56 9.57 -3.29
N ILE A 135 11.24 9.21 -4.54
CA ILE A 135 10.83 7.85 -4.88
C ILE A 135 11.95 6.84 -4.63
N ASP A 136 13.19 7.18 -4.93
CA ASP A 136 14.33 6.28 -4.82
C ASP A 136 14.68 6.02 -3.36
N GLU A 137 14.71 7.08 -2.55
CA GLU A 137 14.89 7.00 -1.11
C GLU A 137 13.79 6.15 -0.47
N HIS A 138 12.53 6.43 -0.77
CA HIS A 138 11.38 5.66 -0.30
C HIS A 138 11.53 4.17 -0.62
N ASN A 139 11.72 3.83 -1.90
CA ASN A 139 11.76 2.43 -2.33
C ASN A 139 12.96 1.68 -1.75
N LYS A 140 14.11 2.35 -1.61
CA LYS A 140 15.27 1.78 -0.95
C LYS A 140 14.99 1.50 0.52
N ILE A 141 14.49 2.48 1.29
CA ILE A 141 14.21 2.33 2.72
C ILE A 141 13.20 1.21 2.95
N TYR A 142 12.08 1.20 2.20
CA TYR A 142 11.04 0.19 2.39
C TYR A 142 11.42 -1.19 1.84
N ALA A 143 12.38 -1.28 0.92
CA ALA A 143 12.99 -2.57 0.61
C ALA A 143 13.64 -3.20 1.84
N PHE A 144 14.36 -2.43 2.65
CA PHE A 144 15.02 -2.92 3.86
C PHE A 144 14.04 -3.19 5.00
N LEU A 145 13.15 -2.24 5.28
CA LEU A 145 12.32 -2.26 6.49
C LEU A 145 11.08 -3.14 6.37
N SER A 146 10.59 -3.39 5.15
CA SER A 146 9.32 -4.06 4.91
C SER A 146 9.39 -5.13 3.81
N HIS A 147 9.82 -4.77 2.59
CA HIS A 147 9.66 -5.67 1.45
C HIS A 147 10.55 -6.90 1.57
N PHE A 148 11.81 -6.76 1.96
CA PHE A 148 12.71 -7.89 2.12
C PHE A 148 12.33 -8.83 3.28
N PRO A 149 11.96 -8.36 4.48
CA PRO A 149 11.39 -9.21 5.52
C PRO A 149 10.21 -10.06 5.05
N HIS A 150 9.25 -9.47 4.32
CA HIS A 150 8.14 -10.22 3.75
C HIS A 150 8.62 -11.21 2.67
N TYR A 151 9.47 -10.74 1.74
CA TYR A 151 10.02 -11.59 0.67
C TYR A 151 10.73 -12.83 1.24
N PHE A 152 11.58 -12.63 2.25
CA PHE A 152 12.25 -13.71 2.96
C PHE A 152 11.24 -14.68 3.60
N SER A 153 10.23 -14.16 4.28
CA SER A 153 9.20 -14.97 4.92
C SER A 153 8.43 -15.85 3.92
N PHE A 154 8.04 -15.30 2.77
CA PHE A 154 7.38 -16.06 1.70
C PHE A 154 8.27 -17.16 1.13
N ILE A 155 9.56 -16.85 0.86
CA ILE A 155 10.52 -17.84 0.36
C ILE A 155 10.75 -18.92 1.41
N TYR A 156 10.97 -18.55 2.66
CA TYR A 156 11.24 -19.49 3.73
C TYR A 156 10.08 -20.46 3.95
N LYS A 157 8.84 -19.96 3.96
CA LYS A 157 7.64 -20.80 4.01
C LYS A 157 7.60 -21.78 2.84
N LYS A 158 7.89 -21.31 1.62
CA LYS A 158 7.92 -22.15 0.42
C LYS A 158 8.96 -23.27 0.53
N ILE A 159 10.17 -22.98 1.03
CA ILE A 159 11.22 -23.98 1.27
C ILE A 159 10.74 -25.05 2.27
N LEU A 160 10.14 -24.64 3.39
CA LEU A 160 9.62 -25.58 4.39
C LEU A 160 8.55 -26.52 3.79
N GLU A 161 7.70 -25.99 2.91
CA GLU A 161 6.67 -26.76 2.22
C GLU A 161 7.26 -27.71 1.18
N GLU A 162 8.25 -27.30 0.38
CA GLU A 162 8.95 -28.13 -0.60
C GLU A 162 9.71 -29.29 0.06
N GLU A 163 10.38 -29.02 1.18
CA GLU A 163 11.10 -30.02 1.98
C GLU A 163 10.17 -30.85 2.87
N LYS A 164 8.86 -30.63 2.81
CA LYS A 164 7.84 -31.35 3.59
C LYS A 164 8.08 -31.32 5.10
N ILE A 165 8.62 -30.24 5.61
CA ILE A 165 8.84 -30.04 7.03
C ILE A 165 7.49 -29.78 7.73
N ASP A 166 7.16 -30.57 8.74
CA ASP A 166 5.95 -30.36 9.56
C ASP A 166 6.14 -29.20 10.55
N TYR A 167 6.36 -28.01 9.99
CA TYR A 167 6.62 -26.79 10.78
C TYR A 167 5.42 -26.35 11.61
N LYS A 168 4.19 -26.67 11.19
CA LYS A 168 2.98 -26.32 11.92
C LYS A 168 2.91 -27.00 13.29
N ARG A 169 3.40 -28.23 13.39
CA ARG A 169 3.42 -29.03 14.64
C ARG A 169 4.71 -28.83 15.43
N LEU A 170 5.84 -28.68 14.74
CA LEU A 170 7.17 -28.78 15.36
C LEU A 170 7.80 -27.42 15.67
N SER A 171 7.25 -26.32 15.13
CA SER A 171 7.86 -25.01 15.31
C SER A 171 7.55 -24.38 16.68
N GLY A 172 8.55 -23.67 17.21
CA GLY A 172 8.40 -22.73 18.30
C GLY A 172 7.94 -21.34 17.80
N ASP A 173 7.83 -20.40 18.75
CA ASP A 173 7.29 -19.06 18.48
C ASP A 173 8.17 -18.24 17.54
N SER A 174 9.50 -18.40 17.59
CA SER A 174 10.42 -17.69 16.68
C SER A 174 10.10 -17.93 15.21
N LEU A 175 9.81 -19.18 14.81
CA LEU A 175 9.42 -19.45 13.44
C LEU A 175 8.05 -18.88 13.10
N LYS A 176 7.10 -18.93 14.03
CA LYS A 176 5.76 -18.35 13.85
C LYS A 176 5.83 -16.83 13.58
N GLU A 177 6.70 -16.11 14.30
CA GLU A 177 6.91 -14.67 14.08
C GLU A 177 7.44 -14.39 12.67
N ILE A 178 8.44 -15.17 12.20
CA ILE A 178 8.98 -15.04 10.85
C ILE A 178 7.88 -15.32 9.82
N LEU A 179 7.15 -16.44 9.97
CA LEU A 179 6.16 -16.87 9.00
C LEU A 179 4.87 -16.03 9.02
N ARG A 180 4.61 -15.28 10.08
CA ARG A 180 3.45 -14.39 10.17
C ARG A 180 3.37 -13.41 8.99
N LEU A 181 4.50 -12.92 8.51
CA LEU A 181 4.55 -12.02 7.35
C LEU A 181 4.07 -12.71 6.06
N SER A 182 4.31 -14.02 5.92
CA SER A 182 3.88 -14.81 4.75
C SER A 182 2.38 -15.16 4.75
N GLU A 183 1.63 -14.83 5.83
CA GLU A 183 0.17 -14.96 5.85
C GLU A 183 -0.54 -13.76 5.19
N SER A 184 0.21 -12.74 4.79
CA SER A 184 -0.31 -11.58 4.06
C SER A 184 -0.76 -11.98 2.64
N ASP A 185 -1.58 -11.13 2.00
CA ASP A 185 -2.09 -11.33 0.64
C ASP A 185 -0.94 -11.50 -0.37
N LYS A 186 -0.79 -12.73 -0.88
CA LYS A 186 0.30 -13.11 -1.79
C LYS A 186 0.31 -12.29 -3.09
N ASP A 187 -0.87 -11.99 -3.63
CA ASP A 187 -0.94 -11.26 -4.91
C ASP A 187 -0.53 -9.80 -4.72
N LEU A 188 -0.93 -9.19 -3.61
CA LEU A 188 -0.48 -7.84 -3.24
C LEU A 188 1.05 -7.80 -3.10
N TRP A 189 1.62 -8.75 -2.37
CA TRP A 189 3.06 -8.77 -2.14
C TRP A 189 3.86 -9.08 -3.39
N ASN A 190 3.36 -9.92 -4.30
CA ASN A 190 3.98 -10.15 -5.61
C ASN A 190 4.03 -8.86 -6.45
N GLU A 191 3.00 -8.02 -6.41
CA GLU A 191 3.01 -6.71 -7.08
C GLU A 191 4.10 -5.79 -6.47
N ILE A 192 4.20 -5.74 -5.14
CA ILE A 192 5.21 -4.95 -4.41
C ILE A 192 6.63 -5.44 -4.73
N PHE A 193 6.86 -6.76 -4.68
CA PHE A 193 8.17 -7.35 -4.96
C PHE A 193 8.60 -7.10 -6.41
N SER A 194 7.67 -7.20 -7.35
CA SER A 194 7.94 -6.95 -8.76
C SER A 194 8.28 -5.47 -9.01
N ASP A 195 7.56 -4.56 -8.38
CA ASP A 195 7.80 -3.12 -8.56
C ASP A 195 9.11 -2.65 -7.91
N ASN A 196 9.49 -3.25 -6.78
CA ASN A 196 10.73 -2.89 -6.06
C ASN A 196 11.85 -3.93 -6.21
N LYS A 197 11.86 -4.63 -7.34
CA LYS A 197 12.76 -5.77 -7.59
C LYS A 197 14.24 -5.42 -7.49
N GLU A 198 14.67 -4.30 -8.04
CA GLU A 198 16.09 -3.89 -8.04
C GLU A 198 16.66 -3.79 -6.62
N ASN A 199 15.92 -3.15 -5.71
CA ASN A 199 16.32 -3.04 -4.32
C ASN A 199 16.28 -4.39 -3.58
N LEU A 200 15.34 -5.28 -3.94
CA LEU A 200 15.29 -6.63 -3.37
C LEU A 200 16.46 -7.48 -3.86
N ASP A 201 16.78 -7.46 -5.15
CA ASP A 201 17.94 -8.17 -5.71
C ASP A 201 19.23 -7.70 -5.03
N PHE A 202 19.41 -6.39 -4.85
CA PHE A 202 20.54 -5.84 -4.12
C PHE A 202 20.63 -6.41 -2.69
N LEU A 203 19.51 -6.51 -1.97
CA LEU A 203 19.50 -7.08 -0.62
C LEU A 203 19.82 -8.58 -0.61
N VAL A 204 19.32 -9.35 -1.56
CA VAL A 204 19.67 -10.77 -1.72
C VAL A 204 21.15 -10.93 -1.94
N GLU A 205 21.77 -10.12 -2.82
CA GLU A 205 23.22 -10.15 -3.05
C GLU A 205 24.03 -9.81 -1.77
N LYS A 206 23.55 -8.81 -1.00
CA LYS A 206 24.18 -8.45 0.29
C LYS A 206 24.11 -9.61 1.28
N VAL A 207 22.95 -10.24 1.44
CA VAL A 207 22.79 -11.42 2.32
C VAL A 207 23.75 -12.54 1.89
N ASN A 208 23.79 -12.87 0.60
CA ASN A 208 24.69 -13.89 0.05
C ASN A 208 26.17 -13.59 0.32
N LYS A 209 26.56 -12.31 0.33
CA LYS A 209 27.92 -11.89 0.67
C LYS A 209 28.27 -12.17 2.14
N TYR A 210 27.32 -12.00 3.06
CA TYR A 210 27.55 -12.22 4.49
C TYR A 210 27.42 -13.68 4.92
N LEU A 211 26.87 -14.56 4.07
CA LEU A 211 26.76 -15.99 4.32
C LEU A 211 27.98 -16.79 3.82
N LYS A 212 28.90 -16.18 3.10
CA LYS A 212 30.18 -16.73 2.63
C LYS A 212 31.31 -16.37 3.58
#